data_3a74732fd3deb0efa650b4994ad4d1d7
#
_entry.id   3a74732fd3deb0efa650b4994ad4d1d7
#
_cell.length_a   1.000
_cell.length_b   1.000
_cell.length_c   1.000
_cell.angle_alpha   90.00
_cell.angle_beta   90.00
_cell.angle_gamma   90.00
#
_symmetry.space_group_name_H-M   'P 1'
#
loop_
_entity.id
_entity.type
_entity.pdbx_description
1 polymer ?
#
loop_
_entity_poly.entity_id
_entity_poly.type
_entity_poly.pdbx_seq_one_letter_code
_entity_poly.pdbx_strand_id
1 'polypeptide(L)' 'GFPVPIREWIREDDFYNEIKNTFNTDISKELFNNDYLMKILDEHKNREKDNYRRIWAVYSFLKWYEEYFVKR' A
#
# COMPACT_ATOMS: atom_id res chain seq x y z
N GLY A 1 -16.36 14.80 -3.98
CA GLY A 1 -15.11 14.27 -4.24
C GLY A 1 -14.97 13.77 -5.65
N PHE A 2 -13.79 13.71 -6.07
CA PHE A 2 -13.52 13.18 -7.36
C PHE A 2 -13.39 11.72 -7.28
N PRO A 3 -13.92 10.99 -8.21
CA PRO A 3 -13.57 9.60 -8.31
C PRO A 3 -12.18 9.50 -8.90
N VAL A 4 -11.17 9.69 -8.07
CA VAL A 4 -9.84 9.33 -8.50
C VAL A 4 -9.80 7.81 -8.49
N PRO A 5 -9.59 7.15 -9.62
CA PRO A 5 -9.56 5.70 -9.62
C PRO A 5 -8.32 5.24 -8.88
N ILE A 6 -8.52 4.73 -7.67
CA ILE A 6 -7.43 4.27 -6.81
C ILE A 6 -6.55 3.28 -7.55
N ARG A 7 -7.16 2.42 -8.38
CA ARG A 7 -6.42 1.46 -9.18
C ARG A 7 -5.32 2.13 -10.02
N GLU A 8 -5.66 3.22 -10.70
CA GLU A 8 -4.69 3.92 -11.54
C GLU A 8 -3.76 4.79 -10.71
N TRP A 9 -4.27 5.37 -9.65
CA TRP A 9 -3.50 6.24 -8.79
C TRP A 9 -2.33 5.50 -8.15
N ILE A 10 -2.56 4.26 -7.72
CA ILE A 10 -1.50 3.42 -7.14
C ILE A 10 -0.35 3.21 -8.14
N ARG A 11 -0.64 3.27 -9.43
CA ARG A 11 0.38 3.09 -10.47
C ARG A 11 1.21 4.34 -10.72
N GLU A 12 0.83 5.49 -10.18
CA GLU A 12 1.61 6.70 -10.31
C GLU A 12 2.82 6.65 -9.39
N ASP A 13 3.96 7.15 -9.87
CA ASP A 13 5.23 7.02 -9.15
C ASP A 13 5.18 7.56 -7.74
N ASP A 14 4.59 8.74 -7.54
CA ASP A 14 4.56 9.36 -6.23
C ASP A 14 3.78 8.51 -5.22
N PHE A 15 2.60 8.06 -5.60
CA PHE A 15 1.78 7.28 -4.68
C PHE A 15 2.29 5.86 -4.53
N TYR A 16 2.83 5.29 -5.60
CA TYR A 16 3.50 3.99 -5.52
C TYR A 16 4.61 4.04 -4.48
N ASN A 17 5.45 5.07 -4.50
CA ASN A 17 6.54 5.21 -3.56
C ASN A 17 6.05 5.41 -2.14
N GLU A 18 4.97 6.14 -1.96
CA GLU A 18 4.36 6.33 -0.64
C GLU A 18 3.90 4.99 -0.06
N ILE A 19 3.23 4.20 -0.87
CA ILE A 19 2.74 2.88 -0.44
C ILE A 19 3.92 1.95 -0.16
N LYS A 20 4.93 1.98 -1.02
CA LYS A 20 6.11 1.15 -0.84
C LYS A 20 6.80 1.48 0.48
N ASN A 21 6.94 2.77 0.79
CA ASN A 21 7.55 3.17 2.05
C ASN A 21 6.73 2.71 3.24
N THR A 22 5.41 2.80 3.15
CA THR A 22 4.51 2.34 4.20
C THR A 22 4.62 0.83 4.41
N PHE A 23 4.73 0.08 3.32
CA PHE A 23 4.86 -1.38 3.38
C PHE A 23 6.22 -1.82 3.94
N ASN A 24 7.20 -0.94 3.97
CA ASN A 24 8.53 -1.26 4.46
C ASN A 24 8.80 -0.72 5.87
N THR A 25 7.78 -0.26 6.55
CA THR A 25 7.92 0.14 7.96
C THR A 25 8.07 -1.10 8.84
N ASP A 26 8.64 -0.90 10.03
CA ASP A 26 8.82 -2.00 10.97
C ASP A 26 7.50 -2.65 11.34
N ILE A 27 6.47 -1.85 11.56
CA ILE A 27 5.17 -2.39 11.93
C ILE A 27 4.57 -3.24 10.80
N SER A 28 4.74 -2.81 9.56
CA SER A 28 4.25 -3.58 8.43
C SER A 28 4.96 -4.93 8.34
N LYS A 29 6.28 -4.93 8.53
CA LYS A 29 7.05 -6.17 8.46
C LYS A 29 6.70 -7.12 9.60
N GLU A 30 6.29 -6.58 10.75
CA GLU A 30 5.88 -7.36 11.88
C GLU A 30 4.51 -8.01 11.69
N LEU A 31 3.59 -7.29 11.07
CA LEU A 31 2.21 -7.73 10.92
C LEU A 31 1.93 -8.48 9.61
N PHE A 32 2.73 -8.23 8.59
CA PHE A 32 2.49 -8.77 7.25
C PHE A 32 3.77 -9.34 6.67
N ASN A 33 3.60 -10.20 5.65
CA ASN A 33 4.72 -10.72 4.90
C ASN A 33 5.18 -9.66 3.90
N ASN A 34 6.35 -9.08 4.12
CA ASN A 34 6.86 -8.01 3.29
C ASN A 34 7.05 -8.45 1.83
N ASP A 35 7.54 -9.65 1.61
CA ASP A 35 7.75 -10.15 0.25
C ASP A 35 6.44 -10.23 -0.51
N TYR A 36 5.37 -10.66 0.16
CA TYR A 36 4.06 -10.72 -0.45
C TYR A 36 3.55 -9.32 -0.81
N LEU A 37 3.73 -8.36 0.13
CA LEU A 37 3.27 -6.99 -0.12
C LEU A 37 4.01 -6.36 -1.30
N MET A 38 5.31 -6.58 -1.39
CA MET A 38 6.09 -6.06 -2.51
C MET A 38 5.65 -6.72 -3.81
N LYS A 39 5.35 -8.01 -3.77
CA LYS A 39 4.89 -8.74 -4.95
C LYS A 39 3.58 -8.16 -5.48
N ILE A 40 2.57 -8.00 -4.61
CA ILE A 40 1.28 -7.50 -5.07
C ILE A 40 1.37 -6.06 -5.55
N LEU A 41 2.22 -5.26 -4.91
CA LEU A 41 2.41 -3.88 -5.32
C LEU A 41 3.07 -3.79 -6.69
N ASP A 42 4.13 -4.55 -6.92
CA ASP A 42 4.85 -4.53 -8.18
C ASP A 42 4.02 -5.11 -9.32
N GLU A 43 3.27 -6.18 -9.06
CA GLU A 43 2.37 -6.74 -10.07
C GLU A 43 1.36 -5.70 -10.52
N HIS A 44 0.82 -4.94 -9.57
CA HIS A 44 -0.14 -3.91 -9.90
C HIS A 44 0.51 -2.74 -10.65
N LYS A 45 1.69 -2.32 -10.21
CA LYS A 45 2.44 -1.23 -10.85
C LYS A 45 2.76 -1.58 -12.30
N ASN A 46 3.15 -2.82 -12.55
CA ASN A 46 3.54 -3.29 -13.88
C ASN A 46 2.37 -3.78 -14.73
N ARG A 47 1.15 -3.63 -14.23
CA ARG A 47 -0.07 -4.02 -14.93
C ARG A 47 -0.19 -5.52 -15.19
N GLU A 48 0.53 -6.32 -14.41
CA GLU A 48 0.45 -7.77 -14.54
C GLU A 48 -0.82 -8.32 -13.91
N LYS A 49 -1.25 -7.71 -12.81
CA LYS A 49 -2.47 -8.07 -12.11
C LYS A 49 -3.10 -6.84 -11.51
N ASP A 50 -4.40 -6.90 -11.26
CA ASP A 50 -5.13 -5.84 -10.60
C ASP A 50 -5.27 -6.20 -9.13
N ASN A 51 -4.38 -5.67 -8.30
CA ASN A 51 -4.34 -5.96 -6.88
C ASN A 51 -4.77 -4.77 -6.01
N TYR A 52 -5.45 -3.77 -6.60
CA TYR A 52 -5.67 -2.52 -5.90
C TYR A 52 -6.44 -2.68 -4.58
N ARG A 53 -7.37 -3.61 -4.52
CA ARG A 53 -8.16 -3.80 -3.29
C ARG A 53 -7.30 -4.30 -2.15
N ARG A 54 -6.44 -5.26 -2.42
CA ARG A 54 -5.53 -5.78 -1.40
C ARG A 54 -4.53 -4.73 -0.96
N ILE A 55 -3.95 -4.03 -1.91
CA ILE A 55 -2.98 -2.98 -1.63
C ILE A 55 -3.63 -1.89 -0.79
N TRP A 56 -4.81 -1.44 -1.21
CA TRP A 56 -5.51 -0.37 -0.51
C TRP A 56 -5.91 -0.78 0.90
N ALA A 57 -6.38 -2.01 1.08
CA ALA A 57 -6.78 -2.50 2.39
C ALA A 57 -5.61 -2.51 3.37
N VAL A 58 -4.46 -3.03 2.94
CA VAL A 58 -3.27 -3.08 3.80
C VAL A 58 -2.73 -1.68 4.06
N TYR A 59 -2.64 -0.86 3.03
CA TYR A 59 -2.15 0.50 3.18
C TYR A 59 -3.04 1.30 4.13
N SER A 60 -4.34 1.24 3.95
CA SER A 60 -5.28 1.95 4.81
C SER A 60 -5.19 1.48 6.25
N PHE A 61 -5.07 0.17 6.46
CA PHE A 61 -4.90 -0.38 7.79
C PHE A 61 -3.62 0.14 8.45
N LEU A 62 -2.52 0.15 7.71
CA LEU A 62 -1.23 0.60 8.25
C LEU A 62 -1.25 2.08 8.60
N LYS A 63 -1.89 2.90 7.77
CA LYS A 63 -2.01 4.33 8.07
C LYS A 63 -2.88 4.55 9.30
N TRP A 64 -3.97 3.81 9.43
CA TRP A 64 -4.82 3.86 10.60
C TRP A 64 -4.06 3.44 11.84
N TYR A 65 -3.33 2.33 11.76
CA TYR A 65 -2.55 1.81 12.88
C TYR A 65 -1.50 2.82 13.33
N GLU A 66 -0.79 3.41 12.38
CA GLU A 66 0.21 4.43 12.67
C GLU A 66 -0.41 5.62 13.40
N GLU A 67 -1.55 6.08 12.91
CA GLU A 67 -2.22 7.24 13.50
C GLU A 67 -2.68 6.99 14.94
N TYR A 68 -3.22 5.81 15.20
CA TYR A 68 -3.85 5.55 16.49
C TYR A 68 -2.97 4.84 17.51
N PHE A 69 -1.92 4.18 17.08
CA PHE A 69 -1.10 3.38 17.99
C PHE A 69 0.37 3.77 18.01
N VAL A 70 0.87 4.46 17.01
CA VAL A 70 2.28 4.83 16.94
C VAL A 70 2.51 6.31 17.21
N LYS A 71 1.68 7.16 16.65
CA LYS A 71 1.84 8.62 16.75
C LYS A 71 1.19 9.26 17.96
N ARG A 72 0.61 8.50 18.82
CA ARG A 72 -0.07 9.04 19.99
C ARG A 72 0.90 9.48 21.06
#